data_901bab639da74e7c519fb88e58856eb6
#
_entry.id   901bab639da74e7c519fb88e58856eb6
#
_cell.length_a   1.000
_cell.length_b   1.000
_cell.length_c   1.000
_cell.angle_alpha   90.00
_cell.angle_beta   90.00
_cell.angle_gamma   90.00
#
_symmetry.space_group_name_H-M   'P 1'
#
loop_
_entity.id
_entity.type
_entity.pdbx_description
1 polymer ?
#
loop_
_entity_poly.entity_id
_entity_poly.type
_entity_poly.pdbx_seq_one_letter_code
_entity_poly.pdbx_strand_id
1 'polypeptide(L)'
;MKLNLKKQFSTLALVTSFAATASMSLAGECRVAEASMDKPGGFPDRALTMIVPYGPGGGSGQVAAAMAEAVTGLTGVSINRDHKPGGSGTVGMTAYMAAP
;
A
#
# COMPACT_ATOMS: atom_id res chain seq x y z
N MET A 1 65.07 -1.46 2.70
CA MET A 1 63.81 -0.98 3.30
C MET A 1 62.75 -2.03 3.04
N LYS A 2 62.55 -2.95 4.00
CA LYS A 2 61.59 -4.08 3.82
C LYS A 2 60.21 -3.61 4.34
N LEU A 3 59.30 -3.32 3.44
CA LEU A 3 57.92 -2.96 3.76
C LEU A 3 57.24 -4.18 4.42
N ASN A 4 56.75 -4.00 5.60
CA ASN A 4 56.10 -5.04 6.38
C ASN A 4 54.66 -5.25 5.82
N LEU A 5 54.55 -6.07 4.79
CA LEU A 5 53.32 -6.35 4.07
C LEU A 5 52.21 -7.00 4.96
N LYS A 6 52.61 -7.63 6.08
CA LYS A 6 51.67 -8.26 7.02
C LYS A 6 50.84 -7.27 7.84
N LYS A 7 51.31 -6.04 8.06
CA LYS A 7 50.53 -5.02 8.81
C LYS A 7 49.50 -4.32 7.97
N GLN A 8 49.71 -4.25 6.65
CA GLN A 8 48.75 -3.61 5.72
C GLN A 8 47.49 -4.46 5.54
N PHE A 9 47.59 -5.79 5.59
CA PHE A 9 46.40 -6.65 5.41
C PHE A 9 45.47 -6.65 6.62
N SER A 10 45.99 -6.36 7.83
CA SER A 10 45.18 -6.35 9.05
C SER A 10 44.29 -5.09 9.14
N THR A 11 44.76 -3.96 8.61
CA THR A 11 43.98 -2.70 8.59
C THR A 11 42.94 -2.66 7.47
N LEU A 12 43.21 -3.34 6.34
CA LEU A 12 42.26 -3.39 5.23
C LEU A 12 41.06 -4.28 5.54
N ALA A 13 41.25 -5.35 6.34
CA ALA A 13 40.17 -6.26 6.73
C ALA A 13 39.18 -5.65 7.74
N LEU A 14 39.63 -4.66 8.54
CA LEU A 14 38.76 -4.00 9.53
C LEU A 14 37.84 -2.94 8.90
N VAL A 15 38.28 -2.30 7.81
CA VAL A 15 37.51 -1.25 7.14
C VAL A 15 36.39 -1.81 6.27
N THR A 16 36.59 -3.00 5.68
CA THR A 16 35.57 -3.65 4.85
C THR A 16 34.44 -4.27 5.66
N SER A 17 34.65 -4.59 6.95
CA SER A 17 33.61 -5.17 7.80
C SER A 17 32.60 -4.13 8.31
N PHE A 18 32.95 -2.85 8.34
CA PHE A 18 32.06 -1.79 8.84
C PHE A 18 31.12 -1.23 7.77
N ALA A 19 31.45 -1.41 6.50
CA ALA A 19 30.61 -0.92 5.39
C ALA A 19 29.41 -1.84 5.07
N ALA A 20 29.43 -3.08 5.54
CA ALA A 20 28.37 -4.06 5.23
C ALA A 20 27.14 -3.98 6.17
N THR A 21 27.25 -3.29 7.31
CA THR A 21 26.15 -3.23 8.30
C THR A 21 25.28 -1.97 8.19
N ALA A 22 25.69 -0.98 7.39
CA ALA A 22 24.94 0.28 7.23
C ALA A 22 23.88 0.25 6.11
N SER A 23 23.84 -0.78 5.28
CA SER A 23 22.93 -0.84 4.12
C SER A 23 21.60 -1.55 4.41
N MET A 24 21.34 -1.99 5.62
CA MET A 24 20.19 -2.84 5.96
C MET A 24 19.06 -2.10 6.69
N SER A 25 19.14 -0.77 6.82
CA SER A 25 18.21 -0.05 7.71
C SER A 25 17.25 0.92 7.00
N LEU A 26 17.20 0.97 5.65
CA LEU A 26 16.30 1.90 4.95
C LEU A 26 15.24 1.22 4.05
N ALA A 27 15.17 -0.10 4.04
CA ALA A 27 14.00 -0.79 3.54
C ALA A 27 13.07 -1.06 4.73
N GLY A 28 12.56 0.01 5.34
CA GLY A 28 11.34 -0.03 6.11
C GLY A 28 10.23 -0.35 5.13
N GLU A 29 10.13 -1.60 4.69
CA GLU A 29 8.91 -2.13 4.15
C GLU A 29 7.84 -1.85 5.19
N CYS A 30 6.98 -0.87 4.90
CA CYS A 30 5.66 -0.83 5.51
C CYS A 30 4.98 -2.15 5.09
N ARG A 31 5.32 -3.24 5.73
CA ARG A 31 4.46 -4.39 5.78
C ARG A 31 3.24 -3.91 6.53
N VAL A 32 2.22 -3.55 5.77
CA VAL A 32 0.87 -3.59 6.30
C VAL A 32 0.76 -5.01 6.85
N ALA A 33 0.81 -5.14 8.17
CA ALA A 33 0.57 -6.43 8.80
C ALA A 33 -0.69 -6.99 8.14
N GLU A 34 -0.66 -8.26 7.74
CA GLU A 34 -1.85 -8.97 7.28
C GLU A 34 -2.84 -9.00 8.44
N ALA A 35 -3.48 -7.87 8.68
CA ALA A 35 -4.61 -7.76 9.58
C ALA A 35 -5.80 -8.32 8.81
N SER A 36 -6.02 -9.61 8.91
CA SER A 36 -7.28 -10.18 8.46
C SER A 36 -8.36 -9.71 9.44
N MET A 37 -9.33 -8.99 8.94
CA MET A 37 -10.48 -8.59 9.75
C MET A 37 -11.44 -9.78 9.87
N ASP A 38 -11.80 -10.11 11.12
CA ASP A 38 -12.93 -11.00 11.36
C ASP A 38 -14.19 -10.44 10.68
N LYS A 39 -14.91 -11.30 9.98
CA LYS A 39 -16.16 -10.95 9.30
C LYS A 39 -17.35 -11.20 10.22
N PRO A 40 -17.77 -10.21 11.02
CA PRO A 40 -18.91 -10.39 11.91
C PRO A 40 -20.17 -10.69 11.08
N GLY A 41 -20.82 -11.84 11.37
CA GLY A 41 -21.99 -12.27 10.61
C GLY A 41 -21.76 -12.68 9.16
N GLY A 42 -20.48 -12.88 8.75
CA GLY A 42 -20.12 -13.25 7.38
C GLY A 42 -20.10 -12.09 6.39
N PHE A 43 -20.35 -10.86 6.81
CA PHE A 43 -20.27 -9.67 5.96
C PHE A 43 -18.82 -9.15 5.87
N PRO A 44 -18.34 -8.76 4.70
CA PRO A 44 -18.96 -8.86 3.39
C PRO A 44 -18.83 -10.29 2.78
N ASP A 45 -19.92 -10.82 2.24
CA ASP A 45 -20.01 -12.14 1.61
C ASP A 45 -19.89 -12.10 0.09
N ARG A 46 -20.01 -10.92 -0.50
CA ARG A 46 -19.97 -10.66 -1.95
C ARG A 46 -19.19 -9.39 -2.28
N ALA A 47 -18.87 -9.22 -3.55
CA ALA A 47 -18.22 -8.01 -4.05
C ALA A 47 -19.06 -6.75 -3.69
N LEU A 48 -18.37 -5.74 -3.15
CA LEU A 48 -18.97 -4.47 -2.81
C LEU A 48 -18.82 -3.48 -3.96
N THR A 49 -19.79 -2.58 -4.13
CA THR A 49 -19.68 -1.48 -5.10
C THR A 49 -19.45 -0.17 -4.36
N MET A 50 -18.35 0.50 -4.68
CA MET A 50 -18.03 1.83 -4.18
C MET A 50 -18.37 2.86 -5.24
N ILE A 51 -19.39 3.70 -4.98
CA ILE A 51 -19.74 4.81 -5.87
C ILE A 51 -18.79 5.98 -5.60
N VAL A 52 -18.06 6.40 -6.64
CA VAL A 52 -17.12 7.52 -6.60
C VAL A 52 -17.70 8.67 -7.42
N PRO A 53 -18.13 9.79 -6.79
CA PRO A 53 -18.82 10.88 -7.51
C PRO A 53 -17.89 11.76 -8.34
N TYR A 54 -16.66 11.32 -8.56
CA TYR A 54 -15.63 12.04 -9.33
C TYR A 54 -14.92 11.10 -10.30
N GLY A 55 -14.22 11.67 -11.28
CA GLY A 55 -13.49 10.92 -12.29
C GLY A 55 -12.29 10.14 -11.69
N PRO A 56 -11.87 9.06 -12.36
CA PRO A 56 -10.80 8.19 -11.86
C PRO A 56 -9.42 8.86 -11.83
N GLY A 57 -9.18 9.87 -12.67
CA GLY A 57 -7.89 10.56 -12.76
C GLY A 57 -7.66 11.65 -11.72
N GLY A 58 -8.65 12.00 -10.91
CA GLY A 58 -8.56 13.02 -9.87
C GLY A 58 -8.10 12.45 -8.53
N GLY A 59 -7.80 13.34 -7.57
CA GLY A 59 -7.40 12.95 -6.23
C GLY A 59 -8.41 12.01 -5.55
N SER A 60 -9.71 12.28 -5.69
CA SER A 60 -10.76 11.40 -5.15
C SER A 60 -10.74 10.00 -5.76
N GLY A 61 -10.43 9.88 -7.06
CA GLY A 61 -10.29 8.58 -7.72
C GLY A 61 -9.10 7.80 -7.21
N GLN A 62 -7.97 8.46 -6.95
CA GLN A 62 -6.78 7.83 -6.37
C GLN A 62 -7.03 7.37 -4.94
N VAL A 63 -7.65 8.19 -4.11
CA VAL A 63 -8.04 7.80 -2.74
C VAL A 63 -8.98 6.61 -2.75
N ALA A 64 -9.99 6.61 -3.61
CA ALA A 64 -10.91 5.49 -3.76
C ALA A 64 -10.20 4.20 -4.21
N ALA A 65 -9.17 4.32 -5.05
CA ALA A 65 -8.34 3.19 -5.46
C ALA A 65 -7.60 2.59 -4.26
N ALA A 66 -6.87 3.43 -3.51
CA ALA A 66 -6.11 3.00 -2.35
C ALA A 66 -7.02 2.38 -1.27
N MET A 67 -8.18 2.96 -1.01
CA MET A 67 -9.16 2.40 -0.08
C MET A 67 -9.70 1.04 -0.53
N ALA A 68 -10.03 0.90 -1.81
CA ALA A 68 -10.53 -0.36 -2.35
C ALA A 68 -9.48 -1.47 -2.24
N GLU A 69 -8.21 -1.17 -2.52
CA GLU A 69 -7.10 -2.11 -2.36
C GLU A 69 -6.90 -2.51 -0.90
N ALA A 70 -6.87 -1.54 0.02
CA ALA A 70 -6.71 -1.80 1.44
C ALA A 70 -7.84 -2.68 2.01
N VAL A 71 -9.10 -2.36 1.69
CA VAL A 71 -10.24 -3.14 2.17
C VAL A 71 -10.26 -4.54 1.53
N THR A 72 -9.93 -4.66 0.24
CA THR A 72 -9.79 -5.97 -0.41
C THR A 72 -8.70 -6.81 0.26
N GLY A 73 -7.57 -6.20 0.61
CA GLY A 73 -6.49 -6.89 1.32
C GLY A 73 -6.89 -7.37 2.72
N LEU A 74 -7.70 -6.59 3.44
CA LEU A 74 -8.15 -6.91 4.79
C LEU A 74 -9.29 -7.95 4.82
N THR A 75 -10.22 -7.86 3.87
CA THR A 75 -11.45 -8.67 3.88
C THR A 75 -11.43 -9.84 2.90
N GLY A 76 -10.52 -9.83 1.92
CA GLY A 76 -10.51 -10.77 0.80
C GLY A 76 -11.68 -10.60 -0.17
N VAL A 77 -12.48 -9.53 -0.03
CA VAL A 77 -13.64 -9.25 -0.88
C VAL A 77 -13.33 -8.12 -1.86
N SER A 78 -13.60 -8.34 -3.14
CA SER A 78 -13.36 -7.35 -4.19
C SER A 78 -14.27 -6.13 -4.05
N ILE A 79 -13.69 -4.94 -4.28
CA ILE A 79 -14.44 -3.69 -4.33
C ILE A 79 -14.44 -3.15 -5.76
N ASN A 80 -15.62 -3.10 -6.36
CA ASN A 80 -15.84 -2.49 -7.66
C ASN A 80 -16.02 -0.99 -7.51
N ARG A 81 -15.19 -0.19 -8.20
CA ARG A 81 -15.27 1.27 -8.19
C ARG A 81 -16.14 1.73 -9.36
N ASP A 82 -17.30 2.29 -9.06
CA ASP A 82 -18.22 2.86 -10.03
C ASP A 82 -18.10 4.39 -10.03
N HIS A 83 -17.48 4.95 -11.06
CA HIS A 83 -17.26 6.38 -11.19
C HIS A 83 -18.45 7.05 -11.82
N LYS A 84 -19.13 7.94 -11.09
CA LYS A 84 -20.30 8.71 -11.52
C LYS A 84 -20.01 10.22 -11.42
N PRO A 85 -19.14 10.76 -12.28
CA PRO A 85 -18.82 12.18 -12.25
C PRO A 85 -20.00 13.04 -12.78
N GLY A 86 -20.13 14.23 -12.25
CA GLY A 86 -21.08 15.24 -12.72
C GLY A 86 -21.78 15.99 -11.61
N GLY A 87 -22.21 17.24 -11.90
CA GLY A 87 -22.96 18.09 -11.00
C GLY A 87 -22.31 18.27 -9.62
N SER A 88 -20.99 18.43 -9.56
CA SER A 88 -20.24 18.50 -8.28
C SER A 88 -20.51 17.33 -7.33
N GLY A 89 -20.75 16.13 -7.88
CA GLY A 89 -21.01 14.92 -7.13
C GLY A 89 -22.49 14.55 -6.97
N THR A 90 -23.42 15.40 -7.38
CA THR A 90 -24.87 15.12 -7.28
C THR A 90 -25.29 13.88 -8.06
N VAL A 91 -24.67 13.64 -9.23
CA VAL A 91 -24.97 12.44 -10.04
C VAL A 91 -24.62 11.16 -9.27
N GLY A 92 -23.45 11.13 -8.63
CA GLY A 92 -23.04 9.99 -7.81
C GLY A 92 -23.93 9.79 -6.58
N MET A 93 -24.34 10.88 -5.93
CA MET A 93 -25.24 10.83 -4.78
C MET A 93 -26.62 10.29 -5.15
N THR A 94 -27.17 10.76 -6.28
CA THR A 94 -28.46 10.25 -6.80
C THR A 94 -28.37 8.77 -7.14
N ALA A 95 -27.27 8.34 -7.75
CA ALA A 95 -27.05 6.92 -8.04
C ALA A 95 -26.95 6.07 -6.76
N TYR A 96 -26.33 6.59 -5.71
CA TYR A 96 -26.26 5.92 -4.42
C TYR A 96 -27.63 5.76 -3.77
N MET A 97 -28.46 6.81 -3.80
CA MET A 97 -29.82 6.75 -3.23
C MET A 97 -30.77 5.83 -4.01
N ALA A 98 -30.48 5.57 -5.28
CA ALA A 98 -31.26 4.66 -6.14
C ALA A 98 -30.74 3.20 -6.08
N ALA A 99 -29.63 2.96 -5.40
CA ALA A 99 -29.09 1.61 -5.26
C ALA A 99 -29.97 0.76 -4.33
N PRO A 100 -30.15 -0.54 -4.64
CA PRO A 100 -30.92 -1.48 -3.82
C PRO A 100 -30.27 -1.79 -2.48
#